data_cfd743a68ea3a0d083367b7e4bde3e79
#
_entry.id   cfd743a68ea3a0d083367b7e4bde3e79
#
_cell.length_a   1.000
_cell.length_b   1.000
_cell.length_c   1.000
_cell.angle_alpha   90.00
_cell.angle_beta   90.00
_cell.angle_gamma   90.00
#
_symmetry.space_group_name_H-M   'P 1'
#
loop_
_entity.id
_entity.type
_entity.pdbx_description
1 polymer ?
#
loop_
_entity_poly.entity_id
_entity_poly.type
_entity_poly.pdbx_seq_one_letter_code
_entity_poly.pdbx_strand_id
1 'polypeptide(L)'
;MPEATVAVPVAVPPPSMPAAGPSPAAGAALKTSAFKVPGEGSSLVISVVTVVSLLVLWAVVTNIGWIKPLFLPSPQAVFQQFYEYLTGQANDKPLWQHFLASMFRVFSAFLLACVTAIPVGIAMGMSRWARGIFDPPLEFYRPLPPLAYLPLIIIWFGIDELPKVLLIFLSCFAPLALAARSGMRSASQEQINAAYSMGASYMQVIRHVILPSALPDILVGMRIAIGFGWTTLVAAEMVAANMGLGQMVLNASNFLRTDIVIMGIIVIGVVAYLFDLLMRWLERRLVPWKGRM
;
A
#
# COMPACT_ATOMS: atom_id res chain seq x y z
N MET A 1 -10.16 80.04 -1.10
CA MET A 1 -9.44 78.88 -0.61
C MET A 1 -8.51 78.43 -1.75
N PRO A 2 -7.19 78.46 -1.61
CA PRO A 2 -6.24 78.20 -2.69
C PRO A 2 -5.98 76.71 -2.78
N GLU A 3 -5.93 76.23 -4.05
CA GLU A 3 -5.58 74.89 -4.47
C GLU A 3 -4.15 74.55 -4.07
N ALA A 4 -3.96 73.45 -3.38
CA ALA A 4 -2.65 72.91 -3.02
C ALA A 4 -2.10 72.14 -4.22
N THR A 5 -1.08 72.68 -4.86
CA THR A 5 -0.33 72.02 -5.94
C THR A 5 0.54 70.93 -5.32
N VAL A 6 0.22 69.68 -5.58
CA VAL A 6 1.04 68.51 -5.18
C VAL A 6 2.26 68.42 -6.11
N ALA A 7 3.44 68.68 -5.60
CA ALA A 7 4.69 68.54 -6.30
C ALA A 7 5.02 67.05 -6.55
N VAL A 8 5.19 66.65 -7.81
CA VAL A 8 5.65 65.32 -8.24
C VAL A 8 7.14 65.20 -7.92
N PRO A 9 7.59 64.20 -7.18
CA PRO A 9 9.01 63.99 -6.92
C PRO A 9 9.77 63.64 -8.21
N VAL A 10 10.84 64.41 -8.47
CA VAL A 10 11.79 64.16 -9.58
C VAL A 10 12.53 62.86 -9.30
N ALA A 11 12.43 61.92 -10.26
CA ALA A 11 13.15 60.65 -10.22
C ALA A 11 14.69 60.90 -10.30
N VAL A 12 15.43 60.54 -9.27
CA VAL A 12 16.89 60.54 -9.29
C VAL A 12 17.34 59.34 -10.15
N PRO A 13 18.22 59.54 -11.14
CA PRO A 13 18.72 58.45 -11.95
C PRO A 13 19.60 57.49 -11.09
N PRO A 14 19.58 56.20 -11.34
CA PRO A 14 20.39 55.25 -10.59
C PRO A 14 21.89 55.49 -10.83
N PRO A 15 22.76 55.27 -9.84
CA PRO A 15 24.19 55.45 -9.99
C PRO A 15 24.74 54.50 -11.05
N SER A 16 25.58 55.03 -11.95
CA SER A 16 26.27 54.25 -12.98
C SER A 16 27.18 53.18 -12.33
N MET A 17 26.91 51.92 -12.64
CA MET A 17 27.74 50.83 -12.22
C MET A 17 29.12 50.95 -12.87
N PRO A 18 30.22 50.79 -12.13
CA PRO A 18 31.58 50.73 -12.71
C PRO A 18 31.71 49.54 -13.69
N ALA A 19 32.36 49.78 -14.81
CA ALA A 19 32.61 48.77 -15.83
C ALA A 19 33.33 47.55 -15.21
N ALA A 20 32.75 46.39 -15.41
CA ALA A 20 33.33 45.12 -15.00
C ALA A 20 34.69 44.93 -15.67
N GLY A 21 35.76 44.93 -14.90
CA GLY A 21 37.08 44.54 -15.32
C GLY A 21 37.12 43.11 -15.85
N PRO A 22 38.14 42.72 -16.65
CA PRO A 22 38.19 41.40 -17.24
C PRO A 22 38.21 40.34 -16.15
N SER A 23 37.26 39.40 -16.24
CA SER A 23 37.12 38.24 -15.37
C SER A 23 38.43 37.41 -15.38
N PRO A 24 39.02 37.09 -14.22
CA PRO A 24 40.17 36.22 -14.21
C PRO A 24 39.78 34.79 -14.58
N ALA A 25 40.37 34.35 -15.67
CA ALA A 25 40.66 32.98 -16.11
C ALA A 25 39.63 31.88 -15.70
N ALA A 26 38.85 31.49 -16.68
CA ALA A 26 38.34 30.12 -16.78
C ALA A 26 39.51 29.12 -16.66
N GLY A 27 39.57 28.36 -15.56
CA GLY A 27 40.63 27.36 -15.46
C GLY A 27 40.73 26.56 -14.19
N ALA A 28 39.78 26.66 -13.24
CA ALA A 28 39.70 25.68 -12.17
C ALA A 28 38.29 25.15 -12.10
N ALA A 29 38.01 24.10 -12.85
CA ALA A 29 36.82 23.27 -12.58
C ALA A 29 37.01 22.73 -11.16
N LEU A 30 36.39 23.40 -10.19
CA LEU A 30 36.19 22.85 -8.88
C LEU A 30 35.52 21.48 -9.12
N LYS A 31 36.30 20.40 -8.92
CA LYS A 31 35.72 19.07 -8.74
C LYS A 31 34.78 19.18 -7.55
N THR A 32 33.53 19.51 -7.81
CA THR A 32 32.50 19.32 -6.83
C THR A 32 32.47 17.82 -6.54
N SER A 33 33.18 17.42 -5.49
CA SER A 33 32.95 16.10 -4.89
C SER A 33 31.46 16.11 -4.54
N ALA A 34 30.66 15.39 -5.36
CA ALA A 34 29.24 15.25 -5.09
C ALA A 34 29.12 14.73 -3.66
N PHE A 35 28.60 15.58 -2.79
CA PHE A 35 28.35 15.21 -1.39
C PHE A 35 27.39 14.02 -1.46
N LYS A 36 27.90 12.81 -1.21
CA LYS A 36 27.04 11.63 -1.12
C LYS A 36 26.18 11.78 0.10
N VAL A 37 24.87 11.89 -0.12
CA VAL A 37 23.92 11.91 0.98
C VAL A 37 24.15 10.64 1.80
N PRO A 38 24.28 10.75 3.16
CA PRO A 38 24.42 9.59 4.01
C PRO A 38 23.24 8.63 3.76
N GLY A 39 23.52 7.38 3.37
CA GLY A 39 22.50 6.40 3.01
C GLY A 39 22.33 6.13 1.50
N GLU A 40 22.95 6.90 0.61
CA GLU A 40 23.01 6.57 -0.82
C GLU A 40 24.00 5.43 -1.07
N GLY A 41 23.47 4.26 -1.42
CA GLY A 41 24.23 3.09 -1.81
C GLY A 41 23.30 1.88 -1.95
N SER A 42 23.70 0.86 -2.73
CA SER A 42 22.94 -0.36 -2.79
C SER A 42 23.09 -1.12 -1.46
N SER A 43 22.02 -1.16 -0.68
CA SER A 43 21.93 -1.94 0.57
C SER A 43 21.74 -3.46 0.32
N LEU A 44 21.77 -3.91 -0.94
CA LEU A 44 21.41 -5.26 -1.32
C LEU A 44 22.31 -6.29 -0.65
N VAL A 45 23.63 -6.05 -0.63
CA VAL A 45 24.58 -6.94 0.04
C VAL A 45 24.30 -7.02 1.54
N ILE A 46 24.07 -5.86 2.18
CA ILE A 46 23.75 -5.80 3.60
C ILE A 46 22.47 -6.56 3.89
N SER A 47 21.43 -6.35 3.07
CA SER A 47 20.14 -7.06 3.21
C SER A 47 20.28 -8.57 3.07
N VAL A 48 21.03 -9.04 2.08
CA VAL A 48 21.28 -10.48 1.88
C VAL A 48 22.07 -11.05 3.05
N VAL A 49 23.14 -10.38 3.50
CA VAL A 49 23.92 -10.82 4.66
C VAL A 49 23.07 -10.89 5.91
N THR A 50 22.21 -9.89 6.14
CA THR A 50 21.29 -9.89 7.30
C THR A 50 20.33 -11.07 7.25
N VAL A 51 19.68 -11.33 6.11
CA VAL A 51 18.74 -12.45 5.96
C VAL A 51 19.44 -13.78 6.15
N VAL A 52 20.62 -13.98 5.53
CA VAL A 52 21.40 -15.20 5.67
C VAL A 52 21.86 -15.39 7.12
N SER A 53 22.34 -14.32 7.78
CA SER A 53 22.76 -14.39 9.20
C SER A 53 21.62 -14.79 10.12
N LEU A 54 20.39 -14.27 9.89
CA LEU A 54 19.21 -14.64 10.66
C LEU A 54 18.82 -16.12 10.45
N LEU A 55 18.87 -16.61 9.21
CA LEU A 55 18.61 -18.01 8.90
C LEU A 55 19.66 -18.94 9.51
N VAL A 56 20.94 -18.58 9.47
CA VAL A 56 22.03 -19.33 10.09
C VAL A 56 21.84 -19.33 11.61
N LEU A 57 21.55 -18.17 12.21
CA LEU A 57 21.29 -18.08 13.64
C LEU A 57 20.14 -18.98 14.07
N TRP A 58 19.02 -18.95 13.32
CA TRP A 58 17.89 -19.84 13.57
C TRP A 58 18.28 -21.32 13.49
N ALA A 59 18.99 -21.71 12.41
CA ALA A 59 19.45 -23.08 12.25
C ALA A 59 20.41 -23.52 13.40
N VAL A 60 21.34 -22.66 13.80
CA VAL A 60 22.31 -22.95 14.86
C VAL A 60 21.60 -23.12 16.21
N VAL A 61 20.75 -22.18 16.61
CA VAL A 61 20.05 -22.19 17.90
C VAL A 61 19.16 -23.42 18.04
N THR A 62 18.47 -23.81 16.96
CA THR A 62 17.56 -24.96 16.98
C THR A 62 18.28 -26.30 16.92
N ASN A 63 19.37 -26.41 16.15
CA ASN A 63 20.12 -27.68 16.04
C ASN A 63 21.04 -27.96 17.26
N ILE A 64 21.49 -26.91 17.97
CA ILE A 64 22.21 -27.08 19.26
C ILE A 64 21.27 -27.53 20.39
N GLY A 65 19.95 -27.35 20.19
CA GLY A 65 18.96 -27.76 21.20
C GLY A 65 18.75 -26.75 22.33
N TRP A 66 19.18 -25.51 22.19
CA TRP A 66 18.93 -24.43 23.17
C TRP A 66 17.44 -24.18 23.37
N ILE A 67 16.65 -24.34 22.33
CA ILE A 67 15.20 -24.18 22.39
C ILE A 67 14.55 -25.50 22.00
N LYS A 68 13.55 -25.93 22.80
CA LYS A 68 12.79 -27.16 22.51
C LYS A 68 12.08 -27.03 21.16
N PRO A 69 12.03 -28.08 20.30
CA PRO A 69 11.36 -28.06 18.99
C PRO A 69 9.88 -27.65 19.06
N LEU A 70 9.24 -27.84 20.17
CA LEU A 70 7.86 -27.39 20.41
C LEU A 70 7.69 -25.89 20.36
N PHE A 71 8.70 -25.12 20.76
CA PHE A 71 8.64 -23.65 20.72
C PHE A 71 9.23 -23.07 19.44
N LEU A 72 10.35 -23.64 18.98
CA LEU A 72 11.02 -23.22 17.75
C LEU A 72 11.56 -24.46 17.02
N PRO A 73 10.85 -24.96 15.99
CA PRO A 73 11.31 -26.07 15.17
C PRO A 73 12.50 -25.67 14.32
N SER A 74 13.28 -26.65 13.90
CA SER A 74 14.41 -26.40 13.00
C SER A 74 13.93 -26.02 11.61
N PRO A 75 14.72 -25.25 10.82
CA PRO A 75 14.41 -24.94 9.43
C PRO A 75 14.14 -26.19 8.59
N GLN A 76 14.85 -27.30 8.90
CA GLN A 76 14.69 -28.58 8.19
C GLN A 76 13.29 -29.18 8.42
N ALA A 77 12.80 -29.16 9.66
CA ALA A 77 11.46 -29.64 10.00
C ALA A 77 10.37 -28.81 9.32
N VAL A 78 10.53 -27.46 9.28
CA VAL A 78 9.61 -26.54 8.57
C VAL A 78 9.60 -26.84 7.08
N PHE A 79 10.78 -27.06 6.46
CA PHE A 79 10.87 -27.36 5.04
C PHE A 79 10.28 -28.74 4.70
N GLN A 80 10.46 -29.73 5.58
CA GLN A 80 9.85 -31.05 5.42
C GLN A 80 8.32 -30.94 5.42
N GLN A 81 7.73 -30.20 6.36
CA GLN A 81 6.28 -29.95 6.39
C GLN A 81 5.79 -29.24 5.13
N PHE A 82 6.55 -28.25 4.65
CA PHE A 82 6.22 -27.58 3.38
C PHE A 82 6.16 -28.58 2.22
N TYR A 83 7.13 -29.48 2.13
CA TYR A 83 7.16 -30.53 1.08
C TYR A 83 5.99 -31.52 1.22
N GLU A 84 5.69 -31.98 2.44
CA GLU A 84 4.57 -32.89 2.71
C GLU A 84 3.21 -32.28 2.33
N TYR A 85 2.98 -31.01 2.69
CA TYR A 85 1.77 -30.28 2.31
C TYR A 85 1.68 -29.96 0.81
N LEU A 86 2.80 -29.71 0.15
CA LEU A 86 2.86 -29.46 -1.27
C LEU A 86 2.55 -30.73 -2.08
N THR A 87 3.08 -31.87 -1.66
CA THR A 87 2.91 -33.18 -2.32
C THR A 87 1.60 -33.89 -1.95
N GLY A 88 0.86 -33.34 -0.98
CA GLY A 88 -0.39 -33.97 -0.50
C GLY A 88 -0.15 -35.22 0.37
N GLN A 89 1.05 -35.40 0.92
CA GLN A 89 1.39 -36.50 1.86
C GLN A 89 1.02 -36.17 3.30
N ALA A 90 0.66 -34.90 3.59
CA ALA A 90 0.18 -34.50 4.91
C ALA A 90 -1.19 -35.13 5.22
N ASN A 91 -1.44 -35.38 6.52
CA ASN A 91 -2.75 -35.87 6.99
C ASN A 91 -3.87 -34.82 6.95
N ASP A 92 -3.69 -33.73 6.23
CA ASP A 92 -4.64 -32.65 6.05
C ASP A 92 -4.77 -32.31 4.55
N LYS A 93 -5.60 -31.35 4.22
CA LYS A 93 -5.74 -30.87 2.84
C LYS A 93 -4.41 -30.33 2.30
N PRO A 94 -4.09 -30.56 1.03
CA PRO A 94 -2.84 -30.08 0.45
C PRO A 94 -2.79 -28.55 0.41
N LEU A 95 -1.58 -27.98 0.50
CA LEU A 95 -1.32 -26.56 0.59
C LEU A 95 -2.01 -25.74 -0.51
N TRP A 96 -2.08 -26.26 -1.73
CA TRP A 96 -2.69 -25.56 -2.86
C TRP A 96 -4.21 -25.32 -2.67
N GLN A 97 -4.92 -26.21 -1.95
CA GLN A 97 -6.34 -25.99 -1.64
C GLN A 97 -6.53 -24.85 -0.64
N HIS A 98 -5.74 -24.82 0.44
CA HIS A 98 -5.73 -23.71 1.39
C HIS A 98 -5.38 -22.39 0.70
N PHE A 99 -4.36 -22.41 -0.16
CA PHE A 99 -3.94 -21.26 -0.93
C PHE A 99 -5.05 -20.74 -1.86
N LEU A 100 -5.67 -21.61 -2.65
CA LEU A 100 -6.73 -21.20 -3.57
C LEU A 100 -7.96 -20.63 -2.85
N ALA A 101 -8.34 -21.21 -1.70
CA ALA A 101 -9.44 -20.69 -0.89
C ALA A 101 -9.13 -19.28 -0.38
N SER A 102 -7.94 -19.05 0.16
CA SER A 102 -7.50 -17.73 0.62
C SER A 102 -7.43 -16.73 -0.54
N MET A 103 -6.89 -17.14 -1.71
CA MET A 103 -6.82 -16.29 -2.89
C MET A 103 -8.20 -15.89 -3.40
N PHE A 104 -9.12 -16.83 -3.52
CA PHE A 104 -10.48 -16.55 -3.93
C PHE A 104 -11.14 -15.48 -3.04
N ARG A 105 -11.02 -15.61 -1.72
CA ARG A 105 -11.59 -14.65 -0.75
C ARG A 105 -11.00 -13.26 -0.89
N VAL A 106 -9.67 -13.16 -0.88
CA VAL A 106 -9.02 -11.84 -0.91
C VAL A 106 -9.21 -11.15 -2.26
N PHE A 107 -9.14 -11.91 -3.37
CA PHE A 107 -9.33 -11.31 -4.70
C PHE A 107 -10.77 -10.87 -4.95
N SER A 108 -11.76 -11.72 -4.60
CA SER A 108 -13.16 -11.35 -4.77
C SER A 108 -13.51 -10.12 -3.94
N ALA A 109 -13.07 -10.07 -2.67
CA ALA A 109 -13.29 -8.93 -1.79
C ALA A 109 -12.58 -7.65 -2.29
N PHE A 110 -11.32 -7.77 -2.69
CA PHE A 110 -10.53 -6.65 -3.19
C PHE A 110 -11.07 -6.10 -4.52
N LEU A 111 -11.44 -6.98 -5.45
CA LEU A 111 -12.05 -6.56 -6.72
C LEU A 111 -13.37 -5.83 -6.49
N LEU A 112 -14.22 -6.38 -5.61
CA LEU A 112 -15.47 -5.73 -5.22
C LEU A 112 -15.21 -4.36 -4.59
N ALA A 113 -14.18 -4.24 -3.72
CA ALA A 113 -13.77 -2.98 -3.15
C ALA A 113 -13.27 -1.98 -4.23
N CYS A 114 -12.47 -2.43 -5.19
CA CYS A 114 -12.03 -1.56 -6.29
C CYS A 114 -13.21 -1.03 -7.12
N VAL A 115 -14.17 -1.89 -7.48
CA VAL A 115 -15.32 -1.51 -8.30
C VAL A 115 -16.27 -0.56 -7.57
N THR A 116 -16.35 -0.63 -6.25
CA THR A 116 -17.29 0.19 -5.45
C THR A 116 -16.62 1.38 -4.77
N ALA A 117 -15.49 1.19 -4.11
CA ALA A 117 -14.81 2.24 -3.33
C ALA A 117 -14.18 3.32 -4.22
N ILE A 118 -13.59 2.95 -5.38
CA ILE A 118 -12.99 3.94 -6.27
C ILE A 118 -14.03 4.92 -6.81
N PRO A 119 -15.18 4.49 -7.40
CA PRO A 119 -16.24 5.42 -7.81
C PRO A 119 -16.79 6.26 -6.67
N VAL A 120 -17.00 5.67 -5.48
CA VAL A 120 -17.44 6.41 -4.29
C VAL A 120 -16.42 7.48 -3.90
N GLY A 121 -15.12 7.14 -3.85
CA GLY A 121 -14.05 8.08 -3.54
C GLY A 121 -13.95 9.22 -4.56
N ILE A 122 -14.05 8.91 -5.86
CA ILE A 122 -14.12 9.92 -6.93
C ILE A 122 -15.32 10.84 -6.74
N ALA A 123 -16.52 10.27 -6.50
CA ALA A 123 -17.73 11.05 -6.26
C ALA A 123 -17.59 11.98 -5.04
N MET A 124 -16.97 11.50 -3.94
CA MET A 124 -16.67 12.31 -2.75
C MET A 124 -15.65 13.42 -3.04
N GLY A 125 -14.69 13.18 -3.93
CA GLY A 125 -13.73 14.18 -4.38
C GLY A 125 -14.38 15.30 -5.18
N MET A 126 -15.37 14.97 -6.01
CA MET A 126 -16.04 15.88 -6.94
C MET A 126 -17.28 16.57 -6.37
N SER A 127 -18.01 15.96 -5.44
CA SER A 127 -19.30 16.44 -4.95
C SER A 127 -19.31 16.62 -3.44
N ARG A 128 -19.73 17.83 -3.01
CA ARG A 128 -19.97 18.11 -1.59
C ARG A 128 -21.08 17.25 -0.99
N TRP A 129 -22.10 16.88 -1.79
CA TRP A 129 -23.18 16.02 -1.36
C TRP A 129 -22.70 14.58 -1.12
N ALA A 130 -21.96 14.01 -2.07
CA ALA A 130 -21.39 12.68 -1.91
C ALA A 130 -20.46 12.64 -0.69
N ARG A 131 -19.66 13.69 -0.49
CA ARG A 131 -18.82 13.80 0.70
C ARG A 131 -19.63 13.84 1.97
N GLY A 132 -20.68 14.67 2.06
CA GLY A 132 -21.53 14.77 3.25
C GLY A 132 -22.24 13.46 3.61
N ILE A 133 -22.54 12.61 2.62
CA ILE A 133 -23.21 11.33 2.83
C ILE A 133 -22.21 10.24 3.24
N PHE A 134 -21.07 10.13 2.54
CA PHE A 134 -20.14 9.00 2.71
C PHE A 134 -19.03 9.24 3.73
N ASP A 135 -18.59 10.48 3.97
CA ASP A 135 -17.52 10.76 4.94
C ASP A 135 -17.87 10.32 6.36
N PRO A 136 -19.04 10.69 6.94
CA PRO A 136 -19.32 10.35 8.33
C PRO A 136 -19.30 8.83 8.60
N PRO A 137 -19.95 7.97 7.80
CA PRO A 137 -19.87 6.53 8.02
C PRO A 137 -18.49 5.96 7.77
N LEU A 138 -17.74 6.45 6.76
CA LEU A 138 -16.38 5.98 6.46
C LEU A 138 -15.40 6.34 7.59
N GLU A 139 -15.45 7.56 8.10
CA GLU A 139 -14.60 7.99 9.21
C GLU A 139 -14.96 7.30 10.52
N PHE A 140 -16.22 6.94 10.72
CA PHE A 140 -16.68 6.21 11.89
C PHE A 140 -16.16 4.76 11.89
N TYR A 141 -16.34 4.01 10.81
CA TYR A 141 -15.98 2.59 10.82
C TYR A 141 -14.50 2.30 10.50
N ARG A 142 -13.79 3.21 9.82
CA ARG A 142 -12.38 3.05 9.45
C ARG A 142 -11.46 2.66 10.63
N PRO A 143 -11.57 3.30 11.84
CA PRO A 143 -10.72 2.93 12.97
C PRO A 143 -11.18 1.66 13.68
N LEU A 144 -12.36 1.12 13.37
CA LEU A 144 -12.85 -0.10 14.01
C LEU A 144 -12.07 -1.31 13.50
N PRO A 145 -11.53 -2.15 14.40
CA PRO A 145 -10.91 -3.41 14.00
C PRO A 145 -11.92 -4.29 13.25
N PRO A 146 -11.59 -4.81 12.06
CA PRO A 146 -12.51 -5.64 11.29
C PRO A 146 -13.09 -6.83 12.06
N LEU A 147 -12.29 -7.44 12.94
CA LEU A 147 -12.74 -8.54 13.79
C LEU A 147 -13.82 -8.15 14.81
N ALA A 148 -13.93 -6.88 15.18
CA ALA A 148 -14.92 -6.45 16.16
C ALA A 148 -16.36 -6.61 15.65
N TYR A 149 -16.58 -6.48 14.35
CA TYR A 149 -17.91 -6.64 13.76
C TYR A 149 -18.11 -7.99 13.03
N LEU A 150 -17.10 -8.87 13.04
CA LEU A 150 -17.22 -10.23 12.48
C LEU A 150 -18.39 -11.03 13.10
N PRO A 151 -18.60 -11.05 14.44
CA PRO A 151 -19.73 -11.77 15.01
C PRO A 151 -21.07 -11.29 14.50
N LEU A 152 -21.21 -9.98 14.28
CA LEU A 152 -22.45 -9.40 13.74
C LEU A 152 -22.68 -9.84 12.29
N ILE A 153 -21.64 -9.85 11.48
CA ILE A 153 -21.71 -10.33 10.09
C ILE A 153 -22.09 -11.81 10.04
N ILE A 154 -21.53 -12.63 10.94
CA ILE A 154 -21.88 -14.05 11.04
C ILE A 154 -23.35 -14.25 11.46
N ILE A 155 -23.86 -13.45 12.39
CA ILE A 155 -25.26 -13.51 12.80
C ILE A 155 -26.21 -13.19 11.62
N TRP A 156 -25.84 -12.23 10.77
CA TRP A 156 -26.67 -11.81 9.65
C TRP A 156 -26.58 -12.72 8.44
N PHE A 157 -25.42 -13.27 8.14
CA PHE A 157 -25.11 -13.96 6.89
C PHE A 157 -24.68 -15.43 7.06
N GLY A 158 -24.62 -15.94 8.30
CA GLY A 158 -24.16 -17.31 8.57
C GLY A 158 -22.64 -17.45 8.61
N ILE A 159 -22.15 -18.70 8.59
CA ILE A 159 -20.71 -19.04 8.71
C ILE A 159 -20.07 -19.33 7.33
N ASP A 160 -20.78 -19.12 6.24
CA ASP A 160 -20.34 -19.41 4.87
C ASP A 160 -19.20 -18.51 4.36
N GLU A 161 -18.93 -18.55 3.06
CA GLU A 161 -17.88 -17.75 2.43
C GLU A 161 -18.21 -16.25 2.39
N LEU A 162 -19.50 -15.90 2.30
CA LEU A 162 -19.97 -14.51 2.19
C LEU A 162 -19.51 -13.61 3.35
N PRO A 163 -19.65 -13.99 4.63
CA PRO A 163 -19.15 -13.19 5.77
C PRO A 163 -17.68 -12.87 5.69
N LYS A 164 -16.85 -13.83 5.27
CA LYS A 164 -15.39 -13.66 5.16
C LYS A 164 -15.06 -12.67 4.06
N VAL A 165 -15.64 -12.84 2.88
CA VAL A 165 -15.47 -11.91 1.75
C VAL A 165 -15.95 -10.51 2.10
N LEU A 166 -17.11 -10.39 2.77
CA LEU A 166 -17.66 -9.11 3.19
C LEU A 166 -16.78 -8.40 4.22
N LEU A 167 -16.22 -9.14 5.18
CA LEU A 167 -15.29 -8.60 6.18
C LEU A 167 -14.03 -8.02 5.52
N ILE A 168 -13.43 -8.79 4.59
CA ILE A 168 -12.25 -8.36 3.84
C ILE A 168 -12.59 -7.16 2.94
N PHE A 169 -13.74 -7.20 2.27
CA PHE A 169 -14.25 -6.09 1.48
C PHE A 169 -14.35 -4.80 2.29
N LEU A 170 -14.99 -4.83 3.46
CA LEU A 170 -15.11 -3.66 4.31
C LEU A 170 -13.75 -3.12 4.77
N SER A 171 -12.80 -4.01 5.08
CA SER A 171 -11.44 -3.58 5.46
C SER A 171 -10.67 -2.88 4.32
N CYS A 172 -10.93 -3.27 3.07
CA CYS A 172 -10.33 -2.66 1.89
C CYS A 172 -11.06 -1.37 1.46
N PHE A 173 -12.37 -1.28 1.68
CA PHE A 173 -13.23 -0.24 1.13
C PHE A 173 -12.85 1.17 1.63
N ALA A 174 -12.74 1.37 2.96
CA ALA A 174 -12.46 2.68 3.51
C ALA A 174 -11.12 3.27 3.07
N PRO A 175 -9.96 2.57 3.21
CA PRO A 175 -8.69 3.12 2.78
C PRO A 175 -8.67 3.42 1.29
N LEU A 176 -9.31 2.60 0.47
CA LEU A 176 -9.36 2.78 -0.97
C LEU A 176 -10.25 3.97 -1.38
N ALA A 177 -11.44 4.11 -0.77
CA ALA A 177 -12.34 5.25 -1.04
C ALA A 177 -11.69 6.59 -0.64
N LEU A 178 -11.03 6.61 0.52
CA LEU A 178 -10.33 7.82 0.99
C LEU A 178 -9.10 8.17 0.13
N ALA A 179 -8.35 7.17 -0.35
CA ALA A 179 -7.25 7.39 -1.27
C ALA A 179 -7.74 7.92 -2.63
N ALA A 180 -8.81 7.35 -3.17
CA ALA A 180 -9.42 7.84 -4.41
C ALA A 180 -9.94 9.28 -4.25
N ARG A 181 -10.60 9.61 -3.12
CA ARG A 181 -11.00 10.98 -2.79
C ARG A 181 -9.82 11.93 -2.70
N SER A 182 -8.74 11.53 -2.03
CA SER A 182 -7.53 12.35 -1.90
C SER A 182 -6.90 12.61 -3.26
N GLY A 183 -6.79 11.59 -4.09
CA GLY A 183 -6.23 11.67 -5.44
C GLY A 183 -6.97 12.66 -6.35
N MET A 184 -8.28 12.87 -6.15
CA MET A 184 -9.03 13.87 -6.92
C MET A 184 -8.57 15.32 -6.66
N ARG A 185 -7.74 15.56 -5.65
CA ARG A 185 -7.14 16.86 -5.33
C ARG A 185 -5.67 16.98 -5.75
N SER A 186 -5.10 15.95 -6.38
CA SER A 186 -3.70 15.95 -6.81
C SER A 186 -3.43 16.80 -8.04
N ALA A 187 -4.47 17.12 -8.84
CA ALA A 187 -4.35 18.07 -9.93
C ALA A 187 -4.18 19.50 -9.39
N SER A 188 -3.16 20.23 -9.85
CA SER A 188 -2.96 21.62 -9.44
C SER A 188 -4.02 22.54 -10.06
N GLN A 189 -4.32 23.66 -9.37
CA GLN A 189 -5.27 24.64 -9.86
C GLN A 189 -4.81 25.25 -11.19
N GLU A 190 -3.50 25.35 -11.38
CA GLU A 190 -2.89 25.86 -12.64
C GLU A 190 -3.17 24.92 -13.82
N GLN A 191 -3.04 23.61 -13.63
CA GLN A 191 -3.37 22.60 -14.65
C GLN A 191 -4.85 22.66 -15.04
N ILE A 192 -5.72 22.83 -14.05
CA ILE A 192 -7.17 22.95 -14.26
C ILE A 192 -7.48 24.24 -15.03
N ASN A 193 -6.91 25.37 -14.62
CA ASN A 193 -7.11 26.67 -15.28
C ASN A 193 -6.54 26.67 -16.70
N ALA A 194 -5.38 26.07 -16.93
CA ALA A 194 -4.80 25.93 -18.26
C ALA A 194 -5.72 25.14 -19.21
N ALA A 195 -6.32 24.04 -18.73
CA ALA A 195 -7.26 23.27 -19.54
C ALA A 195 -8.52 24.07 -19.88
N TYR A 196 -9.07 24.85 -18.95
CA TYR A 196 -10.20 25.73 -19.23
C TYR A 196 -9.84 26.85 -20.21
N SER A 197 -8.63 27.45 -20.12
CA SER A 197 -8.15 28.46 -21.05
C SER A 197 -8.01 27.94 -22.48
N MET A 198 -7.78 26.65 -22.66
CA MET A 198 -7.78 25.96 -23.94
C MET A 198 -9.19 25.55 -24.43
N GLY A 199 -10.25 25.92 -23.69
CA GLY A 199 -11.64 25.65 -24.08
C GLY A 199 -12.14 24.27 -23.68
N ALA A 200 -11.47 23.56 -22.72
CA ALA A 200 -11.93 22.27 -22.27
C ALA A 200 -13.24 22.40 -21.50
N SER A 201 -14.18 21.50 -21.74
CA SER A 201 -15.40 21.37 -20.95
C SER A 201 -15.11 20.73 -19.57
N TYR A 202 -16.02 20.90 -18.61
CA TYR A 202 -15.90 20.32 -17.26
C TYR A 202 -15.61 18.81 -17.27
N MET A 203 -16.29 18.04 -18.11
CA MET A 203 -16.07 16.59 -18.22
C MET A 203 -14.71 16.25 -18.85
N GLN A 204 -14.23 17.07 -19.78
CA GLN A 204 -12.89 16.91 -20.36
C GLN A 204 -11.80 17.18 -19.31
N VAL A 205 -11.96 18.21 -18.47
CA VAL A 205 -11.03 18.48 -17.37
C VAL A 205 -10.97 17.31 -16.39
N ILE A 206 -12.12 16.74 -16.01
CA ILE A 206 -12.18 15.57 -15.14
C ILE A 206 -11.44 14.39 -15.77
N ARG A 207 -11.77 14.05 -17.03
CA ARG A 207 -11.28 12.83 -17.68
C ARG A 207 -9.81 12.92 -18.07
N HIS A 208 -9.32 14.11 -18.47
CA HIS A 208 -7.98 14.25 -19.04
C HIS A 208 -6.97 14.93 -18.10
N VAL A 209 -7.42 15.60 -17.04
CA VAL A 209 -6.55 16.27 -16.07
C VAL A 209 -6.67 15.63 -14.71
N ILE A 210 -7.87 15.65 -14.10
CA ILE A 210 -8.05 15.25 -12.71
C ILE A 210 -7.89 13.74 -12.52
N LEU A 211 -8.56 12.91 -13.32
CA LEU A 211 -8.48 11.46 -13.20
C LEU A 211 -7.06 10.89 -13.43
N PRO A 212 -6.33 11.32 -14.49
CA PRO A 212 -4.93 10.90 -14.65
C PRO A 212 -4.01 11.35 -13.52
N SER A 213 -4.23 12.56 -12.96
CA SER A 213 -3.49 13.06 -11.81
C SER A 213 -3.82 12.30 -10.53
N ALA A 214 -5.05 11.77 -10.39
CA ALA A 214 -5.50 10.98 -9.25
C ALA A 214 -5.00 9.53 -9.28
N LEU A 215 -4.66 8.99 -10.45
CA LEU A 215 -4.31 7.58 -10.62
C LEU A 215 -3.14 7.10 -9.75
N PRO A 216 -2.04 7.86 -9.57
CA PRO A 216 -0.97 7.48 -8.63
C PRO A 216 -1.47 7.23 -7.20
N ASP A 217 -2.32 8.13 -6.69
CA ASP A 217 -2.84 8.04 -5.32
C ASP A 217 -3.82 6.89 -5.16
N ILE A 218 -4.65 6.63 -6.18
CA ILE A 218 -5.56 5.48 -6.22
C ILE A 218 -4.75 4.17 -6.17
N LEU A 219 -3.68 4.04 -6.94
CA LEU A 219 -2.84 2.84 -6.95
C LEU A 219 -2.11 2.63 -5.62
N VAL A 220 -1.62 3.71 -4.99
CA VAL A 220 -1.08 3.64 -3.62
C VAL A 220 -2.18 3.22 -2.65
N GLY A 221 -3.39 3.76 -2.78
CA GLY A 221 -4.55 3.36 -1.99
C GLY A 221 -4.91 1.88 -2.17
N MET A 222 -4.88 1.36 -3.39
CA MET A 222 -5.09 -0.06 -3.68
C MET A 222 -4.05 -0.94 -2.96
N ARG A 223 -2.78 -0.54 -2.96
CA ARG A 223 -1.71 -1.26 -2.27
C ARG A 223 -1.91 -1.26 -0.75
N ILE A 224 -2.32 -0.15 -0.17
CA ILE A 224 -2.64 -0.06 1.26
C ILE A 224 -3.86 -0.91 1.58
N ALA A 225 -4.92 -0.83 0.77
CA ALA A 225 -6.15 -1.58 0.95
C ALA A 225 -5.93 -3.09 0.92
N ILE A 226 -5.13 -3.61 -0.03
CA ILE A 226 -4.84 -5.04 -0.09
C ILE A 226 -4.03 -5.51 1.13
N GLY A 227 -3.15 -4.66 1.68
CA GLY A 227 -2.44 -4.94 2.93
C GLY A 227 -3.40 -5.14 4.11
N PHE A 228 -4.41 -4.27 4.26
CA PHE A 228 -5.49 -4.46 5.24
C PHE A 228 -6.33 -5.70 4.93
N GLY A 229 -6.59 -5.97 3.65
CA GLY A 229 -7.28 -7.17 3.21
C GLY A 229 -6.58 -8.45 3.64
N TRP A 230 -5.24 -8.53 3.53
CA TRP A 230 -4.44 -9.68 3.94
C TRP A 230 -4.52 -9.95 5.44
N THR A 231 -4.35 -8.93 6.26
CA THR A 231 -4.44 -9.09 7.71
C THR A 231 -5.82 -9.54 8.15
N THR A 232 -6.86 -8.97 7.53
CA THR A 232 -8.25 -9.33 7.79
C THR A 232 -8.60 -10.72 7.28
N LEU A 233 -8.07 -11.14 6.11
CA LEU A 233 -8.23 -12.49 5.58
C LEU A 233 -7.78 -13.55 6.58
N VAL A 234 -6.53 -13.45 7.04
CA VAL A 234 -5.97 -14.42 7.98
C VAL A 234 -6.82 -14.51 9.25
N ALA A 235 -7.20 -13.36 9.79
CA ALA A 235 -8.01 -13.27 10.98
C ALA A 235 -9.44 -13.87 10.79
N ALA A 236 -10.07 -13.58 9.65
CA ALA A 236 -11.38 -14.15 9.31
C ALA A 236 -11.33 -15.67 9.12
N GLU A 237 -10.25 -16.17 8.51
CA GLU A 237 -10.05 -17.60 8.33
C GLU A 237 -9.81 -18.34 9.63
N MET A 238 -9.11 -17.73 10.58
CA MET A 238 -8.89 -18.32 11.93
C MET A 238 -10.19 -18.46 12.71
N VAL A 239 -11.18 -17.59 12.51
CA VAL A 239 -12.42 -17.60 13.30
C VAL A 239 -13.53 -18.42 12.63
N ALA A 240 -13.67 -18.33 11.33
CA ALA A 240 -14.89 -18.78 10.64
C ALA A 240 -14.64 -19.66 9.41
N ALA A 241 -13.43 -20.19 9.18
CA ALA A 241 -13.16 -20.98 7.99
C ALA A 241 -12.89 -22.47 8.31
N ASN A 242 -13.28 -23.34 7.37
CA ASN A 242 -12.93 -24.77 7.36
C ASN A 242 -11.75 -25.07 6.43
N MET A 243 -11.26 -24.05 5.69
CA MET A 243 -10.16 -24.14 4.75
C MET A 243 -9.60 -22.75 4.49
N GLY A 244 -8.28 -22.64 4.37
CA GLY A 244 -7.55 -21.39 4.15
C GLY A 244 -6.20 -21.44 4.85
N LEU A 245 -5.29 -20.53 4.49
CA LEU A 245 -3.95 -20.47 5.08
C LEU A 245 -4.01 -20.11 6.56
N GLY A 246 -4.89 -19.17 6.95
CA GLY A 246 -5.07 -18.80 8.35
C GLY A 246 -5.69 -19.93 9.18
N GLN A 247 -6.66 -20.65 8.64
CA GLN A 247 -7.28 -21.79 9.27
C GLN A 247 -6.28 -22.94 9.47
N MET A 248 -5.44 -23.23 8.46
CA MET A 248 -4.37 -24.23 8.56
C MET A 248 -3.42 -23.90 9.73
N VAL A 249 -3.02 -22.64 9.87
CA VAL A 249 -2.16 -22.18 10.99
C VAL A 249 -2.87 -22.35 12.32
N LEU A 250 -4.13 -21.97 12.45
CA LEU A 250 -4.90 -22.14 13.67
C LEU A 250 -5.06 -23.60 14.04
N ASN A 251 -5.41 -24.46 13.09
CA ASN A 251 -5.57 -25.89 13.28
C ASN A 251 -4.26 -26.51 13.81
N ALA A 252 -3.14 -26.22 13.14
CA ALA A 252 -1.81 -26.66 13.56
C ALA A 252 -1.46 -26.19 15.01
N SER A 253 -1.82 -24.95 15.33
CA SER A 253 -1.62 -24.38 16.66
C SER A 253 -2.38 -25.14 17.76
N ASN A 254 -3.63 -25.51 17.48
CA ASN A 254 -4.45 -26.28 18.42
C ASN A 254 -3.86 -27.66 18.75
N PHE A 255 -3.10 -28.24 17.83
CA PHE A 255 -2.39 -29.51 18.01
C PHE A 255 -0.90 -29.34 18.36
N LEU A 256 -0.47 -28.12 18.71
CA LEU A 256 0.92 -27.80 19.07
C LEU A 256 1.95 -28.17 17.97
N ARG A 257 1.51 -28.19 16.69
CA ARG A 257 2.36 -28.44 15.51
C ARG A 257 3.03 -27.14 15.07
N THR A 258 4.01 -26.71 15.86
CA THR A 258 4.72 -25.43 15.62
C THR A 258 5.48 -25.42 14.29
N ASP A 259 5.90 -26.58 13.80
CA ASP A 259 6.51 -26.76 12.48
C ASP A 259 5.57 -26.30 11.34
N ILE A 260 4.30 -26.69 11.41
CA ILE A 260 3.27 -26.28 10.44
C ILE A 260 2.87 -24.81 10.66
N VAL A 261 2.81 -24.34 11.91
CA VAL A 261 2.49 -22.94 12.23
C VAL A 261 3.52 -22.00 11.59
N ILE A 262 4.82 -22.26 11.79
CA ILE A 262 5.89 -21.44 11.20
C ILE A 262 5.90 -21.56 9.68
N MET A 263 5.72 -22.75 9.13
CA MET A 263 5.55 -22.94 7.69
C MET A 263 4.41 -22.07 7.13
N GLY A 264 3.25 -22.13 7.76
CA GLY A 264 2.08 -21.35 7.32
C GLY A 264 2.30 -19.86 7.41
N ILE A 265 2.96 -19.35 8.46
CA ILE A 265 3.32 -17.93 8.60
C ILE A 265 4.28 -17.51 7.47
N ILE A 266 5.28 -18.33 7.15
CA ILE A 266 6.21 -18.06 6.05
C ILE A 266 5.46 -18.01 4.71
N VAL A 267 4.59 -18.99 4.44
CA VAL A 267 3.79 -19.04 3.22
C VAL A 267 2.91 -17.80 3.08
N ILE A 268 2.17 -17.42 4.14
CA ILE A 268 1.35 -16.21 4.17
C ILE A 268 2.21 -14.97 3.88
N GLY A 269 3.36 -14.85 4.54
CA GLY A 269 4.29 -13.72 4.36
C GLY A 269 4.84 -13.63 2.94
N VAL A 270 5.26 -14.77 2.35
CA VAL A 270 5.76 -14.82 0.97
C VAL A 270 4.66 -14.42 -0.02
N VAL A 271 3.44 -14.93 0.15
CA VAL A 271 2.32 -14.60 -0.72
C VAL A 271 1.95 -13.11 -0.62
N ALA A 272 1.85 -12.57 0.59
CA ALA A 272 1.59 -11.15 0.81
C ALA A 272 2.68 -10.25 0.19
N TYR A 273 3.95 -10.66 0.31
CA TYR A 273 5.08 -9.95 -0.30
C TYR A 273 5.05 -9.99 -1.82
N LEU A 274 4.74 -11.14 -2.42
CA LEU A 274 4.57 -11.27 -3.88
C LEU A 274 3.46 -10.36 -4.40
N PHE A 275 2.39 -10.22 -3.63
CA PHE A 275 1.31 -9.28 -3.93
C PHE A 275 1.77 -7.82 -3.90
N ASP A 276 2.52 -7.43 -2.87
CA ASP A 276 3.06 -6.06 -2.79
C ASP A 276 4.01 -5.78 -3.97
N LEU A 277 4.84 -6.75 -4.36
CA LEU A 277 5.67 -6.65 -5.56
C LEU A 277 4.84 -6.50 -6.84
N LEU A 278 3.76 -7.28 -6.98
CA LEU A 278 2.84 -7.19 -8.12
C LEU A 278 2.19 -5.80 -8.19
N MET A 279 1.71 -5.26 -7.05
CA MET A 279 1.13 -3.93 -6.98
C MET A 279 2.13 -2.83 -7.33
N ARG A 280 3.39 -2.93 -6.85
CA ARG A 280 4.48 -2.00 -7.23
C ARG A 280 4.81 -2.07 -8.73
N TRP A 281 4.81 -3.27 -9.29
CA TRP A 281 5.05 -3.44 -10.73
C TRP A 281 3.90 -2.82 -11.54
N LEU A 282 2.65 -3.05 -11.12
CA LEU A 282 1.46 -2.48 -11.75
C LEU A 282 1.48 -0.95 -11.68
N GLU A 283 1.82 -0.37 -10.52
CA GLU A 283 1.97 1.07 -10.32
C GLU A 283 3.00 1.66 -11.31
N ARG A 284 4.19 1.06 -11.41
CA ARG A 284 5.24 1.51 -12.35
C ARG A 284 4.83 1.43 -13.83
N ARG A 285 4.00 0.46 -14.17
CA ARG A 285 3.51 0.29 -15.54
C ARG A 285 2.39 1.24 -15.90
N LEU A 286 1.47 1.49 -14.97
CA LEU A 286 0.28 2.32 -15.22
C LEU A 286 0.56 3.82 -15.06
N VAL A 287 1.58 4.19 -14.28
CA VAL A 287 1.91 5.59 -13.98
C VAL A 287 3.40 5.87 -14.22
N PRO A 288 3.87 5.82 -15.47
CA PRO A 288 5.29 6.04 -15.78
C PRO A 288 5.74 7.49 -15.59
N TRP A 289 4.79 8.43 -15.41
CA TRP A 289 5.07 9.86 -15.19
C TRP A 289 5.27 10.24 -13.71
N LYS A 290 5.02 9.34 -12.75
CA LYS A 290 5.24 9.59 -11.34
C LYS A 290 6.73 9.86 -11.06
N GLY A 291 7.04 11.03 -10.49
CA GLY A 291 8.41 11.46 -10.19
C GLY A 291 9.12 12.20 -11.32
N ARG A 292 8.40 12.56 -12.41
CA ARG A 292 8.92 13.41 -13.50
C ARG A 292 8.23 14.79 -13.55
N MET A 293 7.35 15.07 -12.58
CA MET A 293 6.72 16.37 -12.40
C MET A 293 7.40 17.14 -11.27
#